data_c4accea331908bede82bc5f2b63d14f1
#
_entry.id   c4accea331908bede82bc5f2b63d14f1
#
_cell.length_a   1.000
_cell.length_b   1.000
_cell.length_c   1.000
_cell.angle_alpha   90.00
_cell.angle_beta   90.00
_cell.angle_gamma   90.00
#
_symmetry.space_group_name_H-M   'P 1'
#
loop_
_entity.id
_entity.type
_entity.pdbx_description
1 polymer ?
#
loop_
_entity_poly.entity_id
_entity_poly.type
_entity_poly.pdbx_seq_one_letter_code
_entity_poly.pdbx_strand_id
1 'polypeptide(L)'
;MPDPRFFEDLGPIELGELAVLSGARLMDLSAASRVIRSVSVVAGAPADSITFASDSGYLDQVRATTAAACFLRERDAAAAPEGCSVLVTSTPQAAYAMAAGRLHSPRTATGDAGVSALAQLEAGVILGPGVVIGAGAQIGRGTRIGANSVIGPGVALGRDCEISANVTIGFALIGDRVRILAGAAIGEPGFGATLGAAGLIDIPQLGRVIIQDGVSIGANSCVDRGAFNDTVIGENTKIDNQVQIAHNVRVGRNCVMAAHTGISGSVTIGDGVQFGGRAGVTDHVTIGDGARVGAASGVMKDVPAGETWVGMPARPVRRWMREAAWLARMAGRKEGD
;
A
#
# COMPACT_ATOMS: atom_id res chain seq x y z
N MET A 1 -10.63 9.91 -5.18
CA MET A 1 -9.69 10.46 -6.18
C MET A 1 -8.29 10.41 -5.64
N PRO A 2 -7.27 10.08 -6.46
CA PRO A 2 -5.87 10.20 -6.07
C PRO A 2 -5.54 11.63 -5.61
N ASP A 3 -4.60 11.76 -4.67
CA ASP A 3 -4.22 13.07 -4.11
C ASP A 3 -3.49 13.93 -5.17
N PRO A 4 -4.00 15.13 -5.52
CA PRO A 4 -3.42 15.97 -6.59
C PRO A 4 -2.01 16.48 -6.27
N ARG A 5 -1.57 16.42 -5.01
CA ARG A 5 -0.16 16.73 -4.66
C ARG A 5 0.80 15.73 -5.27
N PHE A 6 0.36 14.47 -5.39
CA PHE A 6 1.18 13.33 -5.80
C PHE A 6 0.85 12.79 -7.17
N PHE A 7 -0.37 13.03 -7.67
CA PHE A 7 -0.82 12.50 -8.95
C PHE A 7 -1.33 13.62 -9.85
N GLU A 8 -0.94 13.54 -11.10
CA GLU A 8 -1.46 14.40 -12.15
C GLU A 8 -2.75 13.80 -12.70
N ASP A 9 -3.77 14.65 -12.87
CA ASP A 9 -4.99 14.33 -13.59
C ASP A 9 -4.72 14.51 -15.09
N LEU A 10 -4.77 13.41 -15.84
CA LEU A 10 -4.54 13.40 -17.29
C LEU A 10 -5.79 13.75 -18.10
N GLY A 11 -6.83 14.16 -17.41
CA GLY A 11 -8.11 14.54 -17.99
C GLY A 11 -9.06 13.36 -18.19
N PRO A 12 -10.36 13.70 -18.35
CA PRO A 12 -11.42 12.70 -18.46
C PRO A 12 -11.32 11.86 -19.75
N ILE A 13 -12.02 10.74 -19.75
CA ILE A 13 -12.17 9.86 -20.91
C ILE A 13 -13.63 9.44 -21.07
N GLU A 14 -14.09 9.29 -22.30
CA GLU A 14 -15.43 8.73 -22.57
C GLU A 14 -15.44 7.21 -22.36
N LEU A 15 -16.54 6.69 -21.89
CA LEU A 15 -16.69 5.27 -21.56
C LEU A 15 -16.50 4.35 -22.78
N GLY A 16 -16.90 4.82 -23.97
CA GLY A 16 -16.66 4.12 -25.24
C GLY A 16 -15.18 3.99 -25.57
N GLU A 17 -14.40 5.06 -25.40
CA GLU A 17 -12.94 5.04 -25.58
C GLU A 17 -12.27 4.12 -24.55
N LEU A 18 -12.75 4.17 -23.30
CA LEU A 18 -12.24 3.33 -22.22
C LEU A 18 -12.52 1.84 -22.48
N ALA A 19 -13.67 1.51 -23.06
CA ALA A 19 -13.98 0.15 -23.47
C ALA A 19 -13.01 -0.37 -24.53
N VAL A 20 -12.68 0.47 -25.53
CA VAL A 20 -11.66 0.14 -26.56
C VAL A 20 -10.28 -0.03 -25.92
N LEU A 21 -9.85 0.92 -25.09
CA LEU A 21 -8.54 0.89 -24.42
C LEU A 21 -8.34 -0.37 -23.59
N SER A 22 -9.36 -0.76 -22.84
CA SER A 22 -9.32 -1.90 -21.90
C SER A 22 -9.63 -3.25 -22.55
N GLY A 23 -10.10 -3.25 -23.82
CA GLY A 23 -10.60 -4.44 -24.50
C GLY A 23 -11.89 -5.00 -23.87
N ALA A 24 -12.58 -4.21 -23.06
CA ALA A 24 -13.83 -4.60 -22.44
C ALA A 24 -15.03 -4.28 -23.34
N ARG A 25 -16.09 -5.07 -23.24
CA ARG A 25 -17.34 -4.85 -23.98
C ARG A 25 -18.32 -4.00 -23.16
N LEU A 26 -18.64 -2.80 -23.63
CA LEU A 26 -19.68 -1.97 -23.04
C LEU A 26 -21.05 -2.61 -23.29
N MET A 27 -21.83 -2.88 -22.23
CA MET A 27 -23.14 -3.54 -22.36
C MET A 27 -24.20 -2.63 -22.96
N ASP A 28 -24.24 -1.38 -22.54
CA ASP A 28 -25.16 -0.37 -23.06
C ASP A 28 -24.40 0.66 -23.90
N LEU A 29 -24.51 0.53 -25.22
CA LEU A 29 -23.83 1.42 -26.16
C LEU A 29 -24.34 2.88 -26.09
N SER A 30 -25.55 3.13 -25.57
CA SER A 30 -26.06 4.49 -25.38
C SER A 30 -25.29 5.28 -24.34
N ALA A 31 -24.57 4.59 -23.43
CA ALA A 31 -23.71 5.17 -22.42
C ALA A 31 -22.27 5.48 -22.92
N ALA A 32 -21.95 5.26 -24.20
CA ALA A 32 -20.59 5.40 -24.72
C ALA A 32 -19.99 6.80 -24.53
N SER A 33 -20.82 7.86 -24.56
CA SER A 33 -20.40 9.25 -24.34
C SER A 33 -20.34 9.66 -22.86
N ARG A 34 -20.64 8.73 -21.93
CA ARG A 34 -20.53 9.02 -20.49
C ARG A 34 -19.07 9.28 -20.14
N VAL A 35 -18.84 10.39 -19.44
CA VAL A 35 -17.48 10.85 -19.08
C VAL A 35 -17.03 10.26 -17.75
N ILE A 36 -15.87 9.62 -17.72
CA ILE A 36 -15.19 9.10 -16.55
C ILE A 36 -14.01 10.03 -16.21
N ARG A 37 -13.93 10.47 -14.95
CA ARG A 37 -12.90 11.39 -14.45
C ARG A 37 -11.88 10.75 -13.52
N SER A 38 -12.24 9.64 -12.88
CA SER A 38 -11.35 9.00 -11.92
C SER A 38 -11.57 7.50 -11.82
N VAL A 39 -10.63 6.82 -11.19
CA VAL A 39 -10.79 5.44 -10.74
C VAL A 39 -11.03 5.43 -9.23
N SER A 40 -11.74 4.42 -8.73
CA SER A 40 -12.04 4.28 -7.31
C SER A 40 -12.18 2.82 -6.90
N VAL A 41 -12.04 2.56 -5.58
CA VAL A 41 -12.53 1.30 -5.00
C VAL A 41 -14.05 1.28 -5.09
N VAL A 42 -14.64 0.07 -5.08
CA VAL A 42 -16.09 -0.09 -5.24
C VAL A 42 -16.90 0.54 -4.11
N ALA A 43 -16.39 0.48 -2.88
CA ALA A 43 -17.04 1.10 -1.72
C ALA A 43 -16.85 2.61 -1.71
N GLY A 44 -17.95 3.36 -1.71
CA GLY A 44 -17.91 4.84 -1.66
C GLY A 44 -17.36 5.50 -2.95
N ALA A 45 -17.50 4.83 -4.08
CA ALA A 45 -17.04 5.34 -5.37
C ALA A 45 -17.77 6.64 -5.77
N PRO A 46 -17.07 7.69 -6.19
CA PRO A 46 -17.69 8.90 -6.76
C PRO A 46 -18.54 8.60 -8.01
N ALA A 47 -19.56 9.42 -8.24
CA ALA A 47 -20.51 9.22 -9.35
C ALA A 47 -19.90 9.46 -10.76
N ASP A 48 -18.70 9.96 -10.86
CA ASP A 48 -17.94 10.18 -12.10
C ASP A 48 -16.72 9.25 -12.22
N SER A 49 -16.66 8.20 -11.37
CA SER A 49 -15.55 7.25 -11.35
C SER A 49 -15.91 5.91 -11.99
N ILE A 50 -14.86 5.16 -12.34
CA ILE A 50 -14.97 3.75 -12.69
C ILE A 50 -14.31 2.88 -11.61
N THR A 51 -14.94 1.74 -11.34
CA THR A 51 -14.46 0.73 -10.38
C THR A 51 -14.39 -0.65 -11.02
N PHE A 52 -14.05 -1.67 -10.25
CA PHE A 52 -14.07 -3.06 -10.69
C PHE A 52 -14.39 -4.03 -9.55
N ALA A 53 -14.82 -5.24 -9.90
CA ALA A 53 -14.84 -6.38 -9.01
C ALA A 53 -14.38 -7.64 -9.74
N SER A 54 -13.41 -8.35 -9.16
CA SER A 54 -12.88 -9.62 -9.69
C SER A 54 -13.31 -10.83 -8.87
N ASP A 55 -13.82 -10.61 -7.66
CA ASP A 55 -14.24 -11.64 -6.72
C ASP A 55 -15.69 -11.44 -6.30
N SER A 56 -16.40 -12.57 -6.10
CA SER A 56 -17.81 -12.56 -5.68
C SER A 56 -18.04 -11.95 -4.29
N GLY A 57 -17.04 -11.92 -3.44
CA GLY A 57 -17.10 -11.26 -2.12
C GLY A 57 -17.35 -9.76 -2.16
N TYR A 58 -17.13 -9.12 -3.32
CA TYR A 58 -17.37 -7.69 -3.50
C TYR A 58 -18.73 -7.36 -4.16
N LEU A 59 -19.53 -8.35 -4.54
CA LEU A 59 -20.78 -8.12 -5.29
C LEU A 59 -21.82 -7.33 -4.49
N ASP A 60 -21.86 -7.45 -3.17
CA ASP A 60 -22.76 -6.63 -2.34
C ASP A 60 -22.35 -5.16 -2.38
N GLN A 61 -21.05 -4.88 -2.40
CA GLN A 61 -20.53 -3.52 -2.56
C GLN A 61 -20.79 -2.99 -3.98
N VAL A 62 -20.74 -3.86 -5.01
CA VAL A 62 -21.12 -3.50 -6.39
C VAL A 62 -22.58 -3.10 -6.46
N ARG A 63 -23.49 -3.85 -5.81
CA ARG A 63 -24.94 -3.51 -5.76
C ARG A 63 -25.22 -2.16 -5.12
N ALA A 64 -24.36 -1.73 -4.20
CA ALA A 64 -24.48 -0.47 -3.47
C ALA A 64 -23.63 0.67 -4.05
N THR A 65 -22.89 0.43 -5.13
CA THR A 65 -21.96 1.44 -5.67
C THR A 65 -22.69 2.61 -6.30
N THR A 66 -22.09 3.80 -6.17
CA THR A 66 -22.51 5.03 -6.87
C THR A 66 -21.62 5.36 -8.08
N ALA A 67 -20.66 4.47 -8.43
CA ALA A 67 -19.77 4.67 -9.56
C ALA A 67 -20.53 4.84 -10.88
N ALA A 68 -20.01 5.66 -11.80
CA ALA A 68 -20.56 5.81 -13.14
C ALA A 68 -20.47 4.50 -13.94
N ALA A 69 -19.41 3.72 -13.72
CA ALA A 69 -19.17 2.46 -14.42
C ALA A 69 -18.41 1.44 -13.58
N CYS A 70 -18.54 0.16 -13.96
CA CYS A 70 -17.83 -0.93 -13.28
C CYS A 70 -17.34 -1.96 -14.31
N PHE A 71 -16.06 -2.37 -14.19
CA PHE A 71 -15.55 -3.54 -14.89
C PHE A 71 -15.94 -4.80 -14.14
N LEU A 72 -16.66 -5.70 -14.81
CA LEU A 72 -17.16 -6.94 -14.25
C LEU A 72 -16.93 -8.12 -15.20
N ARG A 73 -16.97 -9.33 -14.67
CA ARG A 73 -17.11 -10.53 -15.49
C ARG A 73 -18.55 -10.66 -16.00
N GLU A 74 -18.78 -11.34 -17.12
CA GLU A 74 -20.10 -11.55 -17.70
C GLU A 74 -21.13 -12.09 -16.68
N ARG A 75 -20.72 -13.09 -15.90
CA ARG A 75 -21.58 -13.73 -14.88
C ARG A 75 -21.99 -12.80 -13.74
N ASP A 76 -21.22 -11.74 -13.51
CA ASP A 76 -21.41 -10.80 -12.38
C ASP A 76 -22.08 -9.49 -12.84
N ALA A 77 -22.30 -9.31 -14.14
CA ALA A 77 -22.79 -8.07 -14.74
C ALA A 77 -24.15 -7.62 -14.18
N ALA A 78 -25.02 -8.55 -13.84
CA ALA A 78 -26.35 -8.26 -13.25
C ALA A 78 -26.28 -7.70 -11.82
N ALA A 79 -25.11 -7.69 -11.19
CA ALA A 79 -24.94 -7.10 -9.86
C ALA A 79 -24.84 -5.57 -9.87
N ALA A 80 -24.54 -4.94 -11.02
CA ALA A 80 -24.45 -3.49 -11.12
C ALA A 80 -25.82 -2.84 -10.95
N PRO A 81 -25.92 -1.76 -10.14
CA PRO A 81 -27.19 -1.06 -9.95
C PRO A 81 -27.59 -0.28 -11.20
N GLU A 82 -28.87 0.08 -11.29
CA GLU A 82 -29.36 1.01 -12.31
C GLU A 82 -28.57 2.32 -12.25
N GLY A 83 -28.08 2.80 -13.40
CA GLY A 83 -27.23 4.00 -13.48
C GLY A 83 -25.71 3.72 -13.48
N CYS A 84 -25.24 2.54 -13.08
CA CYS A 84 -23.85 2.13 -13.23
C CYS A 84 -23.66 1.36 -14.54
N SER A 85 -22.92 1.92 -15.50
CA SER A 85 -22.65 1.25 -16.78
C SER A 85 -21.67 0.10 -16.60
N VAL A 86 -21.94 -1.05 -17.24
CA VAL A 86 -21.10 -2.23 -17.11
C VAL A 86 -20.19 -2.40 -18.33
N LEU A 87 -18.89 -2.55 -18.06
CA LEU A 87 -17.90 -2.99 -19.03
C LEU A 87 -17.53 -4.45 -18.70
N VAL A 88 -17.89 -5.37 -19.60
CA VAL A 88 -17.65 -6.80 -19.41
C VAL A 88 -16.29 -7.19 -19.93
N THR A 89 -15.52 -7.88 -19.09
CA THR A 89 -14.21 -8.41 -19.42
C THR A 89 -13.89 -9.66 -18.59
N SER A 90 -13.06 -10.54 -19.11
CA SER A 90 -12.53 -11.69 -18.34
C SER A 90 -11.52 -11.27 -17.25
N THR A 91 -10.91 -10.08 -17.38
CA THR A 91 -9.85 -9.55 -16.52
C THR A 91 -10.19 -8.15 -15.98
N PRO A 92 -11.21 -8.02 -15.07
CA PRO A 92 -11.65 -6.71 -14.57
C PRO A 92 -10.54 -5.88 -13.94
N GLN A 93 -9.65 -6.51 -13.18
CA GLN A 93 -8.53 -5.83 -12.53
C GLN A 93 -7.52 -5.26 -13.54
N ALA A 94 -7.24 -6.00 -14.63
CA ALA A 94 -6.36 -5.53 -15.70
C ALA A 94 -6.97 -4.34 -16.45
N ALA A 95 -8.26 -4.41 -16.78
CA ALA A 95 -8.99 -3.30 -17.39
C ALA A 95 -8.97 -2.05 -16.50
N TYR A 96 -9.16 -2.24 -15.21
CA TYR A 96 -9.06 -1.15 -14.23
C TYR A 96 -7.65 -0.55 -14.16
N ALA A 97 -6.60 -1.37 -14.18
CA ALA A 97 -5.21 -0.89 -14.19
C ALA A 97 -4.92 0.00 -15.41
N MET A 98 -5.43 -0.39 -16.58
CA MET A 98 -5.32 0.42 -17.81
C MET A 98 -6.07 1.74 -17.68
N ALA A 99 -7.29 1.73 -17.13
CA ALA A 99 -8.08 2.93 -16.85
C ALA A 99 -7.35 3.86 -15.89
N ALA A 100 -6.78 3.32 -14.81
CA ALA A 100 -6.03 4.07 -13.81
C ALA A 100 -4.81 4.77 -14.40
N GLY A 101 -4.01 4.06 -15.21
CA GLY A 101 -2.86 4.64 -15.91
C GLY A 101 -3.22 5.68 -16.96
N ARG A 102 -4.41 5.58 -17.59
CA ARG A 102 -4.90 6.59 -18.54
C ARG A 102 -5.39 7.87 -17.85
N LEU A 103 -5.91 7.76 -16.64
CA LEU A 103 -6.50 8.89 -15.93
C LEU A 103 -5.52 9.59 -15.00
N HIS A 104 -4.51 8.90 -14.48
CA HIS A 104 -3.62 9.43 -13.46
C HIS A 104 -2.17 9.06 -13.71
N SER A 105 -1.26 10.02 -13.53
CA SER A 105 0.20 9.83 -13.59
C SER A 105 0.87 10.24 -12.28
N PRO A 106 1.82 9.46 -11.73
CA PRO A 106 2.54 9.83 -10.53
C PRO A 106 3.50 11.00 -10.78
N ARG A 107 3.55 11.97 -9.86
CA ARG A 107 4.52 13.07 -9.87
C ARG A 107 5.82 12.60 -9.24
N THR A 108 6.73 12.07 -10.04
CA THR A 108 8.02 11.55 -9.55
C THR A 108 9.19 12.51 -9.78
N ALA A 109 9.07 13.44 -10.73
CA ALA A 109 10.13 14.40 -11.02
C ALA A 109 10.28 15.42 -9.89
N THR A 110 11.46 15.49 -9.29
CA THR A 110 11.77 16.46 -8.23
C THR A 110 11.99 17.88 -8.75
N GLY A 111 12.14 18.06 -10.06
CA GLY A 111 12.46 19.34 -10.71
C GLY A 111 13.96 19.60 -10.76
N ASP A 112 14.35 20.86 -10.49
CA ASP A 112 15.76 21.30 -10.50
C ASP A 112 16.57 20.62 -9.36
N ALA A 113 17.90 20.64 -9.52
CA ALA A 113 18.79 20.14 -8.50
C ALA A 113 18.67 20.94 -7.19
N GLY A 114 18.67 20.24 -6.06
CA GLY A 114 18.61 20.85 -4.73
C GLY A 114 17.17 21.12 -4.26
N VAL A 115 16.93 22.31 -3.72
CA VAL A 115 15.62 22.69 -3.15
C VAL A 115 14.81 23.44 -4.18
N SER A 116 13.62 22.90 -4.51
CA SER A 116 12.69 23.56 -5.40
C SER A 116 12.25 24.93 -4.85
N ALA A 117 12.16 25.94 -5.72
CA ALA A 117 11.61 27.26 -5.35
C ALA A 117 10.14 27.19 -4.90
N LEU A 118 9.41 26.14 -5.23
CA LEU A 118 8.03 25.91 -4.81
C LEU A 118 7.91 25.12 -3.49
N ALA A 119 9.02 24.67 -2.92
CA ALA A 119 9.03 24.03 -1.61
C ALA A 119 8.87 25.05 -0.49
N GLN A 120 8.21 24.67 0.59
CA GLN A 120 7.94 25.51 1.76
C GLN A 120 8.70 24.93 2.97
N LEU A 121 9.69 25.66 3.47
CA LEU A 121 10.47 25.28 4.64
C LEU A 121 10.18 26.26 5.78
N GLU A 122 9.71 25.73 6.92
CA GLU A 122 9.56 26.53 8.15
C GLU A 122 10.95 26.92 8.71
N ALA A 123 10.97 27.85 9.66
CA ALA A 123 12.24 28.31 10.29
C ALA A 123 12.99 27.18 11.00
N GLY A 124 14.31 27.20 10.94
CA GLY A 124 15.17 26.26 11.65
C GLY A 124 15.28 24.88 11.00
N VAL A 125 14.81 24.69 9.78
CA VAL A 125 15.08 23.49 8.99
C VAL A 125 16.57 23.43 8.63
N ILE A 126 17.19 22.27 8.83
CA ILE A 126 18.62 22.03 8.57
C ILE A 126 18.74 20.96 7.47
N LEU A 127 19.43 21.32 6.39
CA LEU A 127 19.67 20.43 5.25
C LEU A 127 21.15 20.05 5.17
N GLY A 128 21.42 18.76 5.04
CA GLY A 128 22.74 18.23 4.71
C GLY A 128 23.13 18.48 3.25
N PRO A 129 24.39 18.24 2.88
CA PRO A 129 24.83 18.37 1.50
C PRO A 129 24.10 17.37 0.57
N GLY A 130 23.80 17.81 -0.65
CA GLY A 130 23.18 16.96 -1.66
C GLY A 130 21.69 16.63 -1.43
N VAL A 131 21.02 17.29 -0.46
CA VAL A 131 19.59 17.11 -0.24
C VAL A 131 18.80 17.68 -1.43
N VAL A 132 17.81 16.93 -1.89
CA VAL A 132 16.86 17.35 -2.93
C VAL A 132 15.47 17.45 -2.31
N ILE A 133 14.76 18.56 -2.56
CA ILE A 133 13.39 18.77 -2.11
C ILE A 133 12.53 19.19 -3.30
N GLY A 134 11.54 18.36 -3.61
CA GLY A 134 10.65 18.53 -4.76
C GLY A 134 9.65 19.66 -4.60
N ALA A 135 9.03 20.02 -5.72
CA ALA A 135 8.05 21.10 -5.80
C ALA A 135 6.84 20.85 -4.89
N GLY A 136 6.40 21.89 -4.17
CA GLY A 136 5.25 21.82 -3.28
C GLY A 136 5.46 20.97 -2.00
N ALA A 137 6.69 20.48 -1.75
CA ALA A 137 7.01 19.82 -0.49
C ALA A 137 6.95 20.85 0.67
N GLN A 138 6.49 20.40 1.84
CA GLN A 138 6.34 21.20 3.05
C GLN A 138 7.15 20.59 4.18
N ILE A 139 8.08 21.35 4.76
CA ILE A 139 8.98 20.88 5.82
C ILE A 139 8.78 21.73 7.07
N GLY A 140 8.33 21.08 8.16
CA GLY A 140 8.07 21.70 9.44
C GLY A 140 9.35 22.16 10.15
N ARG A 141 9.21 23.15 11.03
CA ARG A 141 10.30 23.77 11.77
C ARG A 141 11.15 22.75 12.54
N GLY A 142 12.44 23.03 12.67
CA GLY A 142 13.38 22.22 13.44
C GLY A 142 13.73 20.86 12.83
N THR A 143 13.10 20.50 11.72
CA THR A 143 13.37 19.23 11.01
C THR A 143 14.76 19.25 10.39
N ARG A 144 15.48 18.14 10.54
CA ARG A 144 16.84 17.93 10.02
C ARG A 144 16.81 16.84 8.97
N ILE A 145 17.40 17.11 7.80
CA ILE A 145 17.45 16.18 6.66
C ILE A 145 18.94 15.95 6.34
N GLY A 146 19.35 14.69 6.47
CA GLY A 146 20.72 14.23 6.24
C GLY A 146 21.13 14.23 4.76
N ALA A 147 22.43 14.11 4.55
CA ALA A 147 23.04 14.21 3.22
C ALA A 147 22.43 13.25 2.19
N ASN A 148 22.32 13.72 0.94
CA ASN A 148 21.84 12.97 -0.21
C ASN A 148 20.42 12.39 -0.08
N SER A 149 19.61 12.89 0.87
CA SER A 149 18.20 12.47 0.98
C SER A 149 17.34 13.20 -0.03
N VAL A 150 16.31 12.51 -0.51
CA VAL A 150 15.37 13.01 -1.52
C VAL A 150 13.98 13.07 -0.91
N ILE A 151 13.39 14.26 -0.91
CA ILE A 151 12.02 14.51 -0.52
C ILE A 151 11.24 14.84 -1.78
N GLY A 152 10.33 13.96 -2.17
CA GLY A 152 9.56 14.06 -3.41
C GLY A 152 8.58 15.22 -3.44
N PRO A 153 8.01 15.51 -4.61
CA PRO A 153 7.00 16.55 -4.77
C PRO A 153 5.80 16.33 -3.86
N GLY A 154 5.26 17.40 -3.28
CA GLY A 154 4.05 17.39 -2.48
C GLY A 154 4.15 16.70 -1.11
N VAL A 155 5.30 16.13 -0.75
CA VAL A 155 5.53 15.50 0.56
C VAL A 155 5.39 16.52 1.67
N ALA A 156 4.70 16.15 2.76
CA ALA A 156 4.66 16.95 3.97
C ALA A 156 5.41 16.22 5.11
N LEU A 157 6.41 16.88 5.66
CA LEU A 157 7.11 16.50 6.88
C LEU A 157 6.71 17.46 8.00
N GLY A 158 6.32 16.90 9.15
CA GLY A 158 6.03 17.66 10.36
C GLY A 158 7.27 18.33 10.96
N ARG A 159 7.16 18.72 12.22
CA ARG A 159 8.15 19.46 12.99
C ARG A 159 9.07 18.53 13.74
N ASP A 160 10.29 19.01 13.99
CA ASP A 160 11.29 18.33 14.82
C ASP A 160 11.57 16.89 14.37
N CYS A 161 11.46 16.61 13.07
CA CYS A 161 11.78 15.32 12.49
C CYS A 161 13.29 15.15 12.27
N GLU A 162 13.77 13.92 12.36
CA GLU A 162 15.15 13.54 12.10
C GLU A 162 15.21 12.56 10.92
N ILE A 163 15.59 13.04 9.75
CA ILE A 163 15.78 12.23 8.54
C ILE A 163 17.30 12.04 8.36
N SER A 164 17.76 10.80 8.42
CA SER A 164 19.17 10.46 8.22
C SER A 164 19.60 10.60 6.75
N ALA A 165 20.87 10.29 6.46
CA ALA A 165 21.40 10.36 5.10
C ALA A 165 20.82 9.27 4.17
N ASN A 166 20.74 9.55 2.86
CA ASN A 166 20.31 8.62 1.82
C ASN A 166 18.88 8.09 2.02
N VAL A 167 17.98 8.87 2.59
CA VAL A 167 16.56 8.53 2.74
C VAL A 167 15.79 9.05 1.52
N THR A 168 14.89 8.22 0.98
CA THR A 168 13.96 8.65 -0.06
C THR A 168 12.54 8.67 0.51
N ILE A 169 11.85 9.80 0.35
CA ILE A 169 10.45 9.98 0.78
C ILE A 169 9.65 10.52 -0.39
N GLY A 170 8.68 9.75 -0.86
CA GLY A 170 7.70 10.17 -1.87
C GLY A 170 6.28 9.86 -1.40
N PHE A 171 5.28 10.50 -1.97
CA PHE A 171 3.86 10.18 -1.77
C PHE A 171 3.46 10.02 -0.28
N ALA A 172 4.02 10.84 0.59
CA ALA A 172 3.89 10.67 2.04
C ALA A 172 3.47 11.95 2.76
N LEU A 173 2.70 11.76 3.83
CA LEU A 173 2.37 12.76 4.84
C LEU A 173 2.88 12.26 6.19
N ILE A 174 3.78 12.99 6.79
CA ILE A 174 4.53 12.58 7.97
C ILE A 174 4.30 13.61 9.09
N GLY A 175 3.93 13.12 10.27
CA GLY A 175 3.68 13.92 11.46
C GLY A 175 4.95 14.47 12.11
N ASP A 176 4.82 14.92 13.36
CA ASP A 176 5.88 15.55 14.12
C ASP A 176 6.81 14.54 14.81
N ARG A 177 8.06 14.88 15.09
CA ARG A 177 9.04 14.08 15.85
C ARG A 177 9.28 12.67 15.29
N VAL A 178 9.12 12.52 13.99
CA VAL A 178 9.39 11.26 13.29
C VAL A 178 10.88 11.11 13.02
N ARG A 179 11.42 9.92 13.23
CA ARG A 179 12.81 9.56 12.92
C ARG A 179 12.84 8.53 11.81
N ILE A 180 13.60 8.80 10.75
CA ILE A 180 13.80 7.86 9.64
C ILE A 180 15.32 7.69 9.45
N LEU A 181 15.78 6.44 9.63
CA LEU A 181 17.20 6.13 9.58
C LEU A 181 17.69 5.89 8.14
N ALA A 182 19.01 5.86 8.00
CA ALA A 182 19.69 5.88 6.70
C ALA A 182 19.23 4.77 5.74
N GLY A 183 19.07 5.14 4.48
CA GLY A 183 18.71 4.23 3.41
C GLY A 183 17.25 3.77 3.41
N ALA A 184 16.39 4.27 4.30
CA ALA A 184 14.96 3.93 4.28
C ALA A 184 14.28 4.52 3.04
N ALA A 185 13.30 3.77 2.49
CA ALA A 185 12.50 4.17 1.34
C ALA A 185 11.02 4.23 1.73
N ILE A 186 10.41 5.41 1.61
CA ILE A 186 9.02 5.66 1.99
C ILE A 186 8.23 6.10 0.78
N GLY A 187 7.10 5.42 0.52
CA GLY A 187 6.14 5.80 -0.53
C GLY A 187 6.46 5.27 -1.91
N GLU A 188 7.36 4.31 -2.04
CA GLU A 188 7.55 3.56 -3.29
C GLU A 188 6.28 2.79 -3.65
N PRO A 189 6.05 2.44 -4.93
CA PRO A 189 4.89 1.66 -5.32
C PRO A 189 4.92 0.27 -4.70
N GLY A 190 3.79 -0.15 -4.11
CA GLY A 190 3.61 -1.51 -3.63
C GLY A 190 3.63 -2.52 -4.78
N PHE A 191 3.99 -3.77 -4.46
CA PHE A 191 4.00 -4.87 -5.42
C PHE A 191 2.57 -5.26 -5.79
N GLY A 192 2.12 -4.85 -6.95
CA GLY A 192 0.80 -5.18 -7.49
C GLY A 192 0.88 -5.47 -8.98
N ALA A 193 0.58 -6.69 -9.37
CA ALA A 193 0.53 -7.10 -10.77
C ALA A 193 -0.71 -7.96 -11.04
N THR A 194 -1.21 -7.91 -12.27
CA THR A 194 -2.35 -8.71 -12.71
C THR A 194 -2.11 -9.24 -14.13
N LEU A 195 -2.76 -10.36 -14.48
CA LEU A 195 -2.65 -10.93 -15.82
C LEU A 195 -3.58 -10.18 -16.77
N GLY A 196 -2.98 -9.50 -17.73
CA GLY A 196 -3.67 -8.91 -18.90
C GLY A 196 -3.60 -9.82 -20.13
N ALA A 197 -4.17 -9.36 -21.24
CA ALA A 197 -4.19 -10.13 -22.50
C ALA A 197 -2.80 -10.39 -23.08
N ALA A 198 -1.85 -9.48 -22.89
CA ALA A 198 -0.48 -9.57 -23.39
C ALA A 198 0.55 -10.02 -22.33
N GLY A 199 0.12 -10.45 -21.15
CA GLY A 199 1.00 -10.84 -20.04
C GLY A 199 0.72 -10.04 -18.76
N LEU A 200 1.68 -10.05 -17.83
CA LEU A 200 1.56 -9.30 -16.58
C LEU A 200 1.59 -7.80 -16.83
N ILE A 201 0.72 -7.08 -16.17
CA ILE A 201 0.70 -5.62 -16.13
C ILE A 201 0.71 -5.14 -14.68
N ASP A 202 1.42 -4.04 -14.43
CA ASP A 202 1.46 -3.43 -13.09
C ASP A 202 0.14 -2.73 -12.77
N ILE A 203 -0.30 -2.87 -11.53
CA ILE A 203 -1.45 -2.14 -11.01
C ILE A 203 -0.95 -0.79 -10.48
N PRO A 204 -1.39 0.35 -11.04
CA PRO A 204 -0.99 1.66 -10.55
C PRO A 204 -1.30 1.83 -9.06
N GLN A 205 -0.29 2.26 -8.30
CA GLN A 205 -0.40 2.51 -6.86
C GLN A 205 -0.70 3.98 -6.65
N LEU A 206 -1.97 4.30 -6.41
CA LEU A 206 -2.52 5.66 -6.41
C LEU A 206 -2.80 6.21 -5.00
N GLY A 207 -2.46 5.44 -3.96
CA GLY A 207 -2.54 5.84 -2.56
C GLY A 207 -1.28 6.53 -2.06
N ARG A 208 -1.21 6.71 -0.74
CA ARG A 208 -0.13 7.43 -0.03
C ARG A 208 0.38 6.61 1.14
N VAL A 209 1.44 7.13 1.78
CA VAL A 209 1.88 6.72 3.12
C VAL A 209 1.52 7.81 4.12
N ILE A 210 0.93 7.43 5.23
CA ILE A 210 0.65 8.29 6.38
C ILE A 210 1.47 7.78 7.56
N ILE A 211 2.39 8.60 8.07
CA ILE A 211 3.18 8.30 9.27
C ILE A 211 2.79 9.29 10.34
N GLN A 212 2.26 8.80 11.46
CA GLN A 212 1.82 9.63 12.57
C GLN A 212 3.00 10.05 13.47
N ASP A 213 2.72 10.86 14.48
CA ASP A 213 3.72 11.47 15.36
C ASP A 213 4.60 10.45 16.10
N GLY A 214 5.88 10.80 16.29
CA GLY A 214 6.79 10.07 17.15
C GLY A 214 7.20 8.68 16.63
N VAL A 215 6.85 8.31 15.41
CA VAL A 215 7.25 7.05 14.77
C VAL A 215 8.76 7.03 14.55
N SER A 216 9.37 5.85 14.66
CA SER A 216 10.78 5.63 14.28
C SER A 216 10.86 4.50 13.26
N ILE A 217 11.57 4.74 12.15
CA ILE A 217 11.77 3.77 11.06
C ILE A 217 13.26 3.51 10.92
N GLY A 218 13.65 2.25 11.04
CA GLY A 218 15.03 1.77 10.98
C GLY A 218 15.68 1.86 9.61
N ALA A 219 17.00 1.68 9.59
CA ALA A 219 17.79 1.75 8.37
C ALA A 219 17.38 0.70 7.33
N ASN A 220 17.35 1.10 6.06
CA ASN A 220 16.98 0.27 4.92
C ASN A 220 15.58 -0.39 5.05
N SER A 221 14.68 0.16 5.86
CA SER A 221 13.30 -0.26 5.91
C SER A 221 12.49 0.39 4.80
N CYS A 222 11.52 -0.35 4.26
CA CYS A 222 10.65 0.11 3.19
C CYS A 222 9.21 0.19 3.66
N VAL A 223 8.51 1.26 3.29
CA VAL A 223 7.07 1.43 3.52
C VAL A 223 6.43 1.82 2.19
N ASP A 224 5.70 0.89 1.60
CA ASP A 224 5.07 1.09 0.30
C ASP A 224 3.78 1.90 0.42
N ARG A 225 3.49 2.72 -0.59
CA ARG A 225 2.21 3.43 -0.66
C ARG A 225 1.07 2.49 -1.00
N GLY A 226 -0.13 2.85 -0.61
CA GLY A 226 -1.31 2.06 -0.91
C GLY A 226 -1.69 2.06 -2.39
N ALA A 227 -2.39 1.02 -2.80
CA ALA A 227 -2.90 0.91 -4.18
C ALA A 227 -3.99 1.97 -4.47
N PHE A 228 -4.90 2.20 -3.52
CA PHE A 228 -5.99 3.19 -3.64
C PHE A 228 -6.18 3.97 -2.35
N ASN A 229 -6.07 3.29 -1.21
CA ASN A 229 -6.12 3.86 0.13
C ASN A 229 -4.69 4.02 0.66
N ASP A 230 -4.55 4.62 1.82
CA ASP A 230 -3.27 4.88 2.44
C ASP A 230 -2.68 3.63 3.13
N THR A 231 -1.36 3.51 3.12
CA THR A 231 -0.61 2.74 4.10
C THR A 231 -0.40 3.63 5.32
N VAL A 232 -0.74 3.16 6.52
CA VAL A 232 -0.78 4.00 7.73
C VAL A 232 0.08 3.41 8.83
N ILE A 233 0.95 4.23 9.43
CA ILE A 233 1.74 3.86 10.62
C ILE A 233 1.29 4.74 11.79
N GLY A 234 0.74 4.10 12.83
CA GLY A 234 0.21 4.75 14.02
C GLY A 234 1.28 5.34 14.92
N GLU A 235 0.86 6.30 15.76
CA GLU A 235 1.70 7.08 16.66
C GLU A 235 2.66 6.23 17.51
N ASN A 236 3.86 6.73 17.74
CA ASN A 236 4.90 6.15 18.60
C ASN A 236 5.36 4.73 18.21
N THR A 237 4.93 4.19 17.09
CA THR A 237 5.36 2.87 16.61
C THR A 237 6.86 2.87 16.28
N LYS A 238 7.54 1.78 16.64
CA LYS A 238 8.99 1.59 16.48
C LYS A 238 9.25 0.44 15.53
N ILE A 239 9.85 0.76 14.41
CA ILE A 239 10.19 -0.16 13.32
C ILE A 239 11.71 -0.20 13.24
N ASP A 240 12.28 -1.40 13.39
CA ASP A 240 13.71 -1.63 13.32
C ASP A 240 14.19 -1.72 11.86
N ASN A 241 15.45 -2.08 11.66
CA ASN A 241 16.13 -2.08 10.37
C ASN A 241 15.62 -3.19 9.45
N GLN A 242 15.64 -2.91 8.13
CA GLN A 242 15.30 -3.89 7.09
C GLN A 242 13.91 -4.52 7.26
N VAL A 243 12.94 -3.74 7.73
CA VAL A 243 11.54 -4.13 7.81
C VAL A 243 10.85 -3.73 6.50
N GLN A 244 10.01 -4.63 5.97
CA GLN A 244 9.13 -4.35 4.83
C GLN A 244 7.70 -4.17 5.31
N ILE A 245 7.09 -3.04 5.01
CA ILE A 245 5.65 -2.78 5.16
C ILE A 245 5.06 -2.55 3.78
N ALA A 246 4.25 -3.50 3.32
CA ALA A 246 3.66 -3.45 1.99
C ALA A 246 2.45 -2.50 1.92
N HIS A 247 1.93 -2.35 0.70
CA HIS A 247 0.82 -1.46 0.39
C HIS A 247 -0.44 -1.71 1.21
N ASN A 248 -1.17 -0.66 1.55
CA ASN A 248 -2.44 -0.72 2.28
C ASN A 248 -2.38 -1.32 3.69
N VAL A 249 -1.19 -1.53 4.25
CA VAL A 249 -1.03 -1.98 5.63
C VAL A 249 -1.46 -0.86 6.59
N ARG A 250 -2.19 -1.23 7.63
CA ARG A 250 -2.56 -0.34 8.73
C ARG A 250 -1.91 -0.82 10.01
N VAL A 251 -0.97 -0.06 10.54
CA VAL A 251 -0.30 -0.33 11.81
C VAL A 251 -0.88 0.59 12.87
N GLY A 252 -1.30 0.02 13.99
CA GLY A 252 -1.77 0.73 15.17
C GLY A 252 -0.66 1.51 15.87
N ARG A 253 -0.98 2.07 17.05
CA ARG A 253 -0.10 2.87 17.89
C ARG A 253 0.78 2.00 18.76
N ASN A 254 1.96 2.53 19.14
CA ASN A 254 2.87 1.89 20.11
C ASN A 254 3.27 0.44 19.72
N CYS A 255 3.25 0.10 18.45
CA CYS A 255 3.72 -1.19 17.96
C CYS A 255 5.25 -1.26 17.92
N VAL A 256 5.79 -2.47 17.99
CA VAL A 256 7.24 -2.71 17.89
C VAL A 256 7.48 -3.81 16.86
N MET A 257 8.32 -3.54 15.87
CA MET A 257 8.73 -4.50 14.85
C MET A 257 10.24 -4.64 14.87
N ALA A 258 10.74 -5.80 15.28
CA ALA A 258 12.17 -6.08 15.23
C ALA A 258 12.65 -6.32 13.78
N ALA A 259 13.95 -6.28 13.60
CA ALA A 259 14.60 -6.32 12.28
C ALA A 259 14.14 -7.48 11.39
N HIS A 260 14.09 -7.21 10.08
CA HIS A 260 13.67 -8.16 9.05
C HIS A 260 12.22 -8.65 9.15
N THR A 261 11.35 -8.00 9.92
CA THR A 261 9.92 -8.29 9.89
C THR A 261 9.35 -7.93 8.51
N GLY A 262 8.51 -8.82 7.96
CA GLY A 262 7.84 -8.60 6.67
C GLY A 262 6.32 -8.62 6.83
N ILE A 263 5.66 -7.52 6.48
CA ILE A 263 4.20 -7.39 6.52
C ILE A 263 3.70 -7.26 5.10
N SER A 264 2.93 -8.25 4.65
CA SER A 264 2.33 -8.27 3.30
C SER A 264 1.18 -7.26 3.17
N GLY A 265 0.71 -7.06 1.94
CA GLY A 265 -0.30 -6.06 1.63
C GLY A 265 -1.63 -6.23 2.37
N SER A 266 -2.29 -5.13 2.67
CA SER A 266 -3.64 -5.08 3.26
C SER A 266 -3.77 -5.71 4.66
N VAL A 267 -2.68 -5.91 5.38
CA VAL A 267 -2.68 -6.37 6.77
C VAL A 267 -3.13 -5.24 7.70
N THR A 268 -3.97 -5.58 8.67
CA THR A 268 -4.37 -4.67 9.74
C THR A 268 -3.75 -5.12 11.06
N ILE A 269 -3.01 -4.21 11.71
CA ILE A 269 -2.32 -4.46 12.98
C ILE A 269 -2.88 -3.50 14.02
N GLY A 270 -3.38 -4.04 15.12
CA GLY A 270 -3.92 -3.29 16.26
C GLY A 270 -2.85 -2.54 17.05
N ASP A 271 -3.27 -1.89 18.13
CA ASP A 271 -2.41 -1.11 19.01
C ASP A 271 -1.51 -2.03 19.88
N GLY A 272 -0.27 -1.62 20.13
CA GLY A 272 0.65 -2.29 21.04
C GLY A 272 1.15 -3.67 20.60
N VAL A 273 0.99 -4.04 19.34
CA VAL A 273 1.44 -5.33 18.80
C VAL A 273 2.96 -5.39 18.72
N GLN A 274 3.53 -6.56 19.02
CA GLN A 274 4.97 -6.79 19.02
C GLN A 274 5.37 -7.92 18.07
N PHE A 275 6.31 -7.63 17.16
CA PHE A 275 6.90 -8.62 16.25
C PHE A 275 8.36 -8.88 16.60
N GLY A 276 8.70 -10.14 16.81
CA GLY A 276 10.08 -10.62 16.89
C GLY A 276 10.76 -10.60 15.53
N GLY A 277 12.08 -10.55 15.53
CA GLY A 277 12.86 -10.47 14.28
C GLY A 277 12.55 -11.58 13.29
N ARG A 278 12.51 -11.22 11.99
CA ARG A 278 12.16 -12.12 10.89
C ARG A 278 10.74 -12.71 10.95
N ALA A 279 9.83 -12.13 11.70
CA ALA A 279 8.42 -12.50 11.63
C ALA A 279 7.87 -12.12 10.25
N GLY A 280 7.00 -12.96 9.69
CA GLY A 280 6.34 -12.72 8.41
C GLY A 280 4.82 -12.83 8.54
N VAL A 281 4.08 -11.95 7.89
CA VAL A 281 2.61 -11.94 7.90
C VAL A 281 2.10 -11.97 6.47
N THR A 282 1.23 -12.94 6.14
CA THR A 282 0.58 -13.02 4.82
C THR A 282 -0.44 -11.88 4.66
N ASP A 283 -0.85 -11.64 3.43
CA ASP A 283 -1.79 -10.57 3.06
C ASP A 283 -3.19 -10.74 3.69
N HIS A 284 -3.89 -9.61 3.83
CA HIS A 284 -5.28 -9.53 4.31
C HIS A 284 -5.57 -10.12 5.70
N VAL A 285 -4.54 -10.26 6.54
CA VAL A 285 -4.65 -10.78 7.91
C VAL A 285 -4.86 -9.62 8.90
N THR A 286 -5.62 -9.90 9.97
CA THR A 286 -5.80 -8.99 11.11
C THR A 286 -5.04 -9.49 12.33
N ILE A 287 -4.20 -8.63 12.92
CA ILE A 287 -3.49 -8.88 14.17
C ILE A 287 -4.12 -8.01 15.25
N GLY A 288 -4.75 -8.62 16.25
CA GLY A 288 -5.48 -7.92 17.32
C GLY A 288 -4.56 -7.16 18.29
N ASP A 289 -5.14 -6.21 19.00
CA ASP A 289 -4.43 -5.34 19.94
C ASP A 289 -3.60 -6.13 20.95
N GLY A 290 -2.37 -5.66 21.22
CA GLY A 290 -1.46 -6.26 22.20
C GLY A 290 -0.97 -7.68 21.87
N ALA A 291 -1.28 -8.21 20.69
CA ALA A 291 -0.79 -9.52 20.26
C ALA A 291 0.75 -9.53 20.11
N ARG A 292 1.35 -10.70 20.25
CA ARG A 292 2.79 -10.88 20.12
C ARG A 292 3.10 -11.99 19.12
N VAL A 293 3.93 -11.68 18.15
CA VAL A 293 4.42 -12.65 17.15
C VAL A 293 5.89 -12.90 17.43
N GLY A 294 6.25 -14.16 17.76
CA GLY A 294 7.63 -14.53 18.06
C GLY A 294 8.54 -14.46 16.84
N ALA A 295 9.85 -14.46 17.09
CA ALA A 295 10.84 -14.39 16.02
C ALA A 295 10.73 -15.55 15.02
N ALA A 296 10.95 -15.27 13.74
CA ALA A 296 10.89 -16.18 12.61
C ALA A 296 9.54 -16.90 12.45
N SER A 297 8.46 -16.38 13.03
CA SER A 297 7.11 -16.96 12.89
C SER A 297 6.45 -16.50 11.60
N GLY A 298 5.76 -17.41 10.91
CA GLY A 298 4.90 -17.13 9.77
C GLY A 298 3.42 -17.07 10.19
N VAL A 299 2.80 -15.91 10.09
CA VAL A 299 1.38 -15.73 10.39
C VAL A 299 0.57 -15.83 9.11
N MET A 300 -0.35 -16.79 9.04
CA MET A 300 -1.14 -17.09 7.84
C MET A 300 -2.65 -16.94 8.06
N LYS A 301 -3.08 -16.46 9.22
CA LYS A 301 -4.48 -16.19 9.57
C LYS A 301 -4.54 -15.18 10.71
N ASP A 302 -5.72 -14.66 10.99
CA ASP A 302 -5.94 -13.67 12.03
C ASP A 302 -5.44 -14.13 13.41
N VAL A 303 -4.80 -13.19 14.12
CA VAL A 303 -4.31 -13.39 15.50
C VAL A 303 -5.21 -12.61 16.45
N PRO A 304 -5.88 -13.28 17.40
CA PRO A 304 -6.71 -12.59 18.40
C PRO A 304 -5.92 -11.62 19.27
N ALA A 305 -6.60 -10.60 19.81
CA ALA A 305 -6.00 -9.63 20.69
C ALA A 305 -5.38 -10.29 21.94
N GLY A 306 -4.18 -9.81 22.32
CA GLY A 306 -3.45 -10.26 23.50
C GLY A 306 -2.78 -11.64 23.38
N GLU A 307 -3.01 -12.35 22.30
CA GLU A 307 -2.40 -13.68 22.13
C GLU A 307 -0.91 -13.59 21.74
N THR A 308 -0.17 -14.63 22.13
CA THR A 308 1.23 -14.81 21.72
C THR A 308 1.36 -16.01 20.80
N TRP A 309 1.75 -15.75 19.55
CA TRP A 309 1.95 -16.79 18.53
C TRP A 309 3.43 -16.95 18.22
N VAL A 310 3.87 -18.21 18.11
CA VAL A 310 5.26 -18.56 17.82
C VAL A 310 5.33 -19.72 16.83
N GLY A 311 6.39 -19.78 16.04
CA GLY A 311 6.69 -20.89 15.15
C GLY A 311 8.20 -21.01 14.89
N MET A 312 8.67 -22.20 14.46
CA MET A 312 10.04 -22.45 13.97
C MET A 312 11.22 -22.13 14.92
N PRO A 313 11.29 -22.59 16.21
CA PRO A 313 12.52 -22.42 16.98
C PRO A 313 13.63 -23.32 16.42
N ALA A 314 14.89 -22.80 16.38
CA ALA A 314 16.06 -23.59 16.04
C ALA A 314 16.27 -24.72 17.08
N ARG A 315 16.70 -25.89 16.61
CA ARG A 315 16.92 -27.07 17.42
C ARG A 315 18.21 -27.77 16.98
N PRO A 316 18.84 -28.57 17.85
CA PRO A 316 19.93 -29.43 17.42
C PRO A 316 19.52 -30.28 16.21
N VAL A 317 20.35 -30.33 15.16
CA VAL A 317 20.00 -30.94 13.87
C VAL A 317 19.48 -32.38 14.01
N ARG A 318 20.11 -33.21 14.89
CA ARG A 318 19.65 -34.58 15.13
C ARG A 318 18.26 -34.65 15.75
N ARG A 319 17.88 -33.67 16.57
CA ARG A 319 16.53 -33.59 17.16
C ARG A 319 15.53 -33.18 16.10
N TRP A 320 15.84 -32.16 15.31
CA TRP A 320 14.99 -31.65 14.21
C TRP A 320 14.71 -32.78 13.18
N MET A 321 15.74 -33.49 12.75
CA MET A 321 15.60 -34.62 11.81
C MET A 321 14.69 -35.72 12.34
N ARG A 322 14.78 -36.07 13.65
CA ARG A 322 13.90 -37.07 14.27
C ARG A 322 12.44 -36.59 14.30
N GLU A 323 12.22 -35.35 14.69
CA GLU A 323 10.88 -34.75 14.74
C GLU A 323 10.25 -34.66 13.34
N ALA A 324 11.00 -34.21 12.32
CA ALA A 324 10.57 -34.16 10.93
C ALA A 324 10.21 -35.55 10.38
N ALA A 325 11.05 -36.56 10.64
CA ALA A 325 10.79 -37.94 10.23
C ALA A 325 9.59 -38.56 10.97
N TRP A 326 9.37 -38.18 12.23
CA TRP A 326 8.19 -38.62 12.97
C TRP A 326 6.92 -38.01 12.39
N LEU A 327 6.89 -36.70 12.14
CA LEU A 327 5.76 -36.00 11.51
C LEU A 327 5.44 -36.60 10.14
N ALA A 328 6.44 -36.83 9.29
CA ALA A 328 6.25 -37.40 7.96
C ALA A 328 5.61 -38.81 8.02
N ARG A 329 6.03 -39.63 9.00
CA ARG A 329 5.42 -40.96 9.25
C ARG A 329 3.97 -40.85 9.71
N MET A 330 3.68 -39.92 10.60
CA MET A 330 2.30 -39.71 11.09
C MET A 330 1.39 -39.19 9.99
N ALA A 331 1.85 -38.25 9.18
CA ALA A 331 1.10 -37.69 8.04
C ALA A 331 0.87 -38.72 6.92
N GLY A 332 1.74 -39.75 6.79
CA GLY A 332 1.56 -40.83 5.81
C GLY A 332 0.67 -41.97 6.28
N ARG A 333 0.24 -42.00 7.55
CA ARG A 333 -0.75 -42.97 8.04
C ARG A 333 -2.14 -42.52 7.55
N LYS A 334 -2.79 -43.37 6.74
CA LYS A 334 -4.21 -43.18 6.42
C LYS A 334 -5.02 -43.40 7.70
N GLU A 335 -6.05 -42.57 7.93
CA GLU A 335 -7.04 -42.85 8.97
C GLU A 335 -7.64 -44.24 8.70
N GLY A 336 -7.27 -45.24 9.49
CA GLY A 336 -7.82 -46.59 9.37
C GLY A 336 -6.86 -47.77 9.65
N ASP A 337 -5.60 -47.54 10.04
CA ASP A 337 -4.67 -48.59 10.54
C ASP A 337 -4.44 -48.49 12.05
#